data_ad41dc8bfd8c1b29b29ea0084ec52023
#
_entry.id   ad41dc8bfd8c1b29b29ea0084ec52023
#
_cell.length_a   1.000
_cell.length_b   1.000
_cell.length_c   1.000
_cell.angle_alpha   90.00
_cell.angle_beta   90.00
_cell.angle_gamma   90.00
#
_symmetry.space_group_name_H-M   'P 1'
#
loop_
_entity.id
_entity.type
_entity.pdbx_description
1 polymer ?
#
loop_
_entity_poly.entity_id
_entity_poly.type
_entity_poly.pdbx_seq_one_letter_code
_entity_poly.pdbx_strand_id
1 'polypeptide(L)'
;MLRQKDKVFSNDLVHGAIDTKLEFTVFDKVDRRLRVQADLTRAKLSAPALGWTKAKGAKGRADVTLNFAKDLVVGVPKFSVDAGDLSVMGSAKYALDGSGLERVDFKKVVYGRTNMSGSLISRSDGTWEAGFQG
;
A
#
# COMPACT_ATOMS: atom_id res chain seq x y z
N MET A 1 8.26 -0.84 19.24
CA MET A 1 7.72 -1.68 18.17
C MET A 1 6.43 -2.37 18.62
N LEU A 2 5.40 -2.24 17.84
CA LEU A 2 4.13 -2.89 18.09
C LEU A 2 3.96 -4.07 17.14
N ARG A 3 3.36 -5.13 17.64
CA ARG A 3 3.10 -6.32 16.85
C ARG A 3 1.66 -6.74 17.02
N GLN A 4 0.98 -6.94 15.91
CA GLN A 4 -0.42 -7.37 15.90
C GLN A 4 -0.55 -8.61 15.03
N LYS A 5 -1.15 -9.66 15.58
CA LYS A 5 -1.33 -10.94 14.90
C LYS A 5 -2.80 -11.28 14.74
N ASP A 6 -3.06 -12.17 13.81
CA ASP A 6 -4.36 -12.81 13.61
C ASP A 6 -5.51 -11.82 13.41
N LYS A 7 -5.17 -10.66 12.87
CA LYS A 7 -6.18 -9.71 12.46
C LYS A 7 -6.82 -10.22 11.17
N VAL A 8 -8.14 -10.39 11.21
CA VAL A 8 -8.90 -10.90 10.08
C VAL A 8 -9.57 -9.75 9.35
N PHE A 9 -9.36 -9.69 8.04
CA PHE A 9 -10.01 -8.74 7.16
C PHE A 9 -10.96 -9.48 6.23
N SER A 10 -12.13 -8.89 6.02
CA SER A 10 -13.14 -9.42 5.13
C SER A 10 -13.68 -8.27 4.27
N ASN A 11 -13.14 -8.15 3.07
CA ASN A 11 -13.62 -7.21 2.06
C ASN A 11 -13.32 -7.78 0.67
N ASP A 12 -13.66 -7.04 -0.38
CA ASP A 12 -13.53 -7.53 -1.76
C ASP A 12 -12.07 -7.73 -2.19
N LEU A 13 -11.12 -7.07 -1.54
CA LEU A 13 -9.71 -7.12 -1.92
C LEU A 13 -8.90 -8.08 -1.06
N VAL A 14 -9.21 -8.15 0.23
CA VAL A 14 -8.44 -8.93 1.18
C VAL A 14 -9.38 -9.78 2.03
N HIS A 15 -9.11 -11.06 2.13
CA HIS A 15 -9.88 -11.98 2.94
C HIS A 15 -8.95 -12.98 3.63
N GLY A 16 -9.02 -13.04 4.96
CA GLY A 16 -8.22 -13.96 5.75
C GLY A 16 -7.36 -13.27 6.79
N ALA A 17 -6.39 -14.01 7.31
CA ALA A 17 -5.52 -13.54 8.38
C ALA A 17 -4.27 -12.84 7.84
N ILE A 18 -3.89 -11.76 8.48
CA ILE A 18 -2.69 -11.00 8.16
C ILE A 18 -1.85 -10.85 9.43
N ASP A 19 -0.58 -11.25 9.34
CA ASP A 19 0.39 -11.01 10.40
C ASP A 19 1.09 -9.68 10.13
N THR A 20 1.02 -8.77 11.10
CA THR A 20 1.52 -7.42 10.92
C THR A 20 2.58 -7.08 11.95
N LYS A 21 3.67 -6.48 11.50
CA LYS A 21 4.73 -5.94 12.34
C LYS A 21 4.79 -4.44 12.13
N LEU A 22 4.73 -3.70 13.22
CA LEU A 22 4.79 -2.23 13.20
C LEU A 22 6.10 -1.75 13.84
N GLU A 23 6.73 -0.79 13.20
CA GLU A 23 7.95 -0.17 13.68
C GLU A 23 7.79 1.34 13.60
N PHE A 24 7.85 1.99 14.75
CA PHE A 24 7.57 3.42 14.88
C PHE A 24 8.84 4.17 15.25
N THR A 25 9.18 5.20 14.48
CA THR A 25 10.37 6.02 14.72
C THR A 25 9.97 7.49 14.83
N VAL A 26 10.47 8.16 15.84
CA VAL A 26 10.26 9.61 16.06
C VAL A 26 11.56 10.32 15.78
N PHE A 27 11.56 11.24 14.80
CA PHE A 27 12.75 12.02 14.45
C PHE A 27 12.85 13.29 15.28
N ASP A 28 11.69 13.96 15.50
CA ASP A 28 11.59 15.12 16.38
C ASP A 28 10.14 15.22 16.89
N LYS A 29 9.77 16.38 17.43
CA LYS A 29 8.44 16.56 18.01
C LYS A 29 7.31 16.50 16.98
N VAL A 30 7.60 16.73 15.69
CA VAL A 30 6.59 16.81 14.64
C VAL A 30 6.75 15.75 13.57
N ASP A 31 7.98 15.25 13.35
CA ASP A 31 8.25 14.30 12.28
C ASP A 31 8.37 12.88 12.82
N ARG A 32 7.48 12.02 12.37
CA ARG A 32 7.42 10.63 12.78
C ARG A 32 7.31 9.73 11.55
N ARG A 33 7.84 8.54 11.68
CA ARG A 33 7.77 7.53 10.63
C ARG A 33 7.23 6.24 11.21
N LEU A 34 6.30 5.63 10.50
CA LEU A 34 5.77 4.31 10.83
C LEU A 34 6.06 3.37 9.66
N ARG A 35 6.71 2.28 9.94
CA ARG A 35 6.91 1.21 8.98
C ARG A 35 5.99 0.05 9.33
N VAL A 36 5.22 -0.39 8.34
CA VAL A 36 4.29 -1.50 8.48
C VAL A 36 4.77 -2.62 7.58
N GLN A 37 5.02 -3.77 8.16
CA GLN A 37 5.34 -4.99 7.42
C GLN A 37 4.22 -6.00 7.65
N ALA A 38 3.65 -6.52 6.60
CA ALA A 38 2.55 -7.47 6.67
C ALA A 38 2.88 -8.73 5.92
N ASP A 39 2.64 -9.87 6.54
CA ASP A 39 2.71 -11.18 5.88
C ASP A 39 1.31 -11.52 5.39
N LEU A 40 1.16 -11.62 4.09
CA LEU A 40 -0.12 -11.84 3.41
C LEU A 40 -0.28 -13.29 2.96
N THR A 41 0.60 -14.18 3.38
CA THR A 41 0.60 -15.57 2.92
C THR A 41 -0.71 -16.28 3.24
N ARG A 42 -1.28 -16.03 4.41
CA ARG A 42 -2.53 -16.65 4.81
C ARG A 42 -3.78 -15.93 4.29
N ALA A 43 -3.61 -14.87 3.55
CA ALA A 43 -4.72 -14.08 3.03
C ALA A 43 -4.98 -14.41 1.57
N LYS A 44 -6.26 -14.41 1.20
CA LYS A 44 -6.67 -14.40 -0.20
C LYS A 44 -6.77 -12.93 -0.63
N LEU A 45 -6.10 -12.60 -1.71
CA LEU A 45 -6.09 -11.25 -2.27
C LEU A 45 -6.67 -11.27 -3.66
N SER A 46 -7.35 -10.20 -4.04
CA SER A 46 -7.86 -10.07 -5.40
C SER A 46 -7.80 -8.63 -5.85
N ALA A 47 -7.52 -8.46 -7.14
CA ALA A 47 -7.57 -7.17 -7.83
C ALA A 47 -8.39 -7.37 -9.11
N PRO A 48 -9.71 -7.23 -9.03
CA PRO A 48 -10.60 -7.53 -10.15
C PRO A 48 -10.28 -6.73 -11.42
N ALA A 49 -9.82 -5.49 -11.26
CA ALA A 49 -9.44 -4.63 -12.37
C ALA A 49 -8.30 -5.21 -13.20
N LEU A 50 -7.44 -6.04 -12.59
CA LEU A 50 -6.33 -6.70 -13.25
C LEU A 50 -6.65 -8.17 -13.58
N GLY A 51 -7.81 -8.66 -13.17
CA GLY A 51 -8.12 -10.07 -13.28
C GLY A 51 -7.21 -10.97 -12.44
N TRP A 52 -6.67 -10.43 -11.36
CA TRP A 52 -5.67 -11.11 -10.55
C TRP A 52 -6.23 -11.57 -9.21
N THR A 53 -5.81 -12.75 -8.80
CA THR A 53 -6.16 -13.31 -7.49
C THR A 53 -4.98 -14.07 -6.94
N LYS A 54 -4.71 -13.88 -5.64
CA LYS A 54 -3.75 -14.69 -4.90
C LYS A 54 -4.50 -15.64 -3.99
N ALA A 55 -4.20 -16.91 -4.08
CA ALA A 55 -4.81 -17.91 -3.23
C ALA A 55 -4.22 -17.85 -1.81
N LYS A 56 -5.02 -18.26 -0.83
CA LYS A 56 -4.56 -18.46 0.54
C LYS A 56 -3.45 -19.51 0.53
N GLY A 57 -2.33 -19.22 1.19
CA GLY A 57 -1.17 -20.08 1.24
C GLY A 57 -0.06 -19.72 0.25
N ALA A 58 -0.36 -19.00 -0.81
CA ALA A 58 0.67 -18.47 -1.69
C ALA A 58 1.39 -17.31 -1.01
N LYS A 59 2.71 -17.25 -1.14
CA LYS A 59 3.51 -16.23 -0.47
C LYS A 59 3.07 -14.83 -0.85
N GLY A 60 3.00 -13.96 0.14
CA GLY A 60 2.71 -12.56 -0.07
C GLY A 60 3.18 -11.72 1.10
N ARG A 61 3.65 -10.53 0.80
CA ARG A 61 4.01 -9.57 1.85
C ARG A 61 3.86 -8.14 1.34
N ALA A 62 3.62 -7.25 2.29
CA ALA A 62 3.58 -5.82 2.03
C ALA A 62 4.51 -5.10 2.98
N ASP A 63 5.11 -4.02 2.51
CA ASP A 63 5.99 -3.16 3.29
C ASP A 63 5.61 -1.72 2.95
N VAL A 64 5.15 -0.98 3.95
CA VAL A 64 4.69 0.40 3.76
C VAL A 64 5.35 1.28 4.80
N THR A 65 5.94 2.38 4.35
CA THR A 65 6.47 3.41 5.22
C THR A 65 5.59 4.65 5.13
N LEU A 66 5.11 5.12 6.27
CA LEU A 66 4.29 6.32 6.36
C LEU A 66 5.03 7.40 7.10
N ASN A 67 4.98 8.62 6.58
CA ASN A 67 5.50 9.80 7.25
C ASN A 67 4.36 10.62 7.83
N PHE A 68 4.53 11.04 9.07
CA PHE A 68 3.58 11.89 9.77
C PHE A 68 4.22 13.23 10.08
N ALA A 69 3.45 14.30 9.95
CA ALA A 69 3.78 15.59 10.52
C ALA A 69 2.69 15.92 11.51
N LYS A 70 3.06 16.12 12.78
CA LYS A 70 2.11 16.18 13.89
C LYS A 70 1.29 14.87 13.91
N ASP A 71 -0.02 14.92 13.80
CA ASP A 71 -0.87 13.73 13.82
C ASP A 71 -1.45 13.38 12.45
N LEU A 72 -0.91 13.98 11.38
CA LEU A 72 -1.40 13.76 10.04
C LEU A 72 -0.40 12.98 9.20
N VAL A 73 -0.90 12.04 8.41
CA VAL A 73 -0.10 11.39 7.38
C VAL A 73 0.15 12.41 6.28
N VAL A 74 1.43 12.67 6.00
CA VAL A 74 1.81 13.61 4.94
C VAL A 74 2.37 12.90 3.72
N GLY A 75 2.74 11.64 3.85
CA GLY A 75 3.21 10.89 2.69
C GLY A 75 3.50 9.44 3.01
N VAL A 76 3.62 8.68 1.94
CA VAL A 76 4.08 7.30 1.94
C VAL A 76 5.29 7.28 1.00
N PRO A 77 6.51 7.51 1.54
CA PRO A 77 7.69 7.59 0.68
C PRO A 77 7.99 6.28 -0.04
N LYS A 78 7.52 5.18 0.51
CA LYS A 78 7.72 3.88 -0.11
C LYS A 78 6.63 2.91 0.30
N PHE A 79 6.08 2.21 -0.67
CA PHE A 79 5.30 1.01 -0.42
C PHE A 79 5.71 -0.07 -1.42
N SER A 80 5.63 -1.32 -0.99
CA SER A 80 5.84 -2.45 -1.88
C SER A 80 4.93 -3.59 -1.48
N VAL A 81 4.41 -4.28 -2.47
CA VAL A 81 3.58 -5.48 -2.28
C VAL A 81 4.09 -6.54 -3.24
N ASP A 82 4.48 -7.68 -2.68
CA ASP A 82 4.84 -8.86 -3.46
C ASP A 82 3.88 -9.96 -3.08
N ALA A 83 3.07 -10.40 -4.02
CA ALA A 83 2.03 -11.37 -3.74
C ALA A 83 1.83 -12.27 -4.96
N GLY A 84 2.24 -13.54 -4.84
CA GLY A 84 2.20 -14.45 -5.96
C GLY A 84 3.05 -13.93 -7.12
N ASP A 85 2.42 -13.76 -8.27
CA ASP A 85 3.07 -13.24 -9.48
C ASP A 85 2.88 -11.72 -9.67
N LEU A 86 2.32 -11.04 -8.67
CA LEU A 86 2.16 -9.59 -8.68
C LEU A 86 3.23 -8.94 -7.81
N SER A 87 3.89 -7.93 -8.35
CA SER A 87 4.85 -7.10 -7.62
C SER A 87 4.53 -5.63 -7.91
N VAL A 88 4.30 -4.86 -6.86
CA VAL A 88 3.96 -3.44 -6.96
C VAL A 88 4.86 -2.66 -6.02
N MET A 89 5.42 -1.56 -6.50
CA MET A 89 6.12 -0.62 -5.63
C MET A 89 5.90 0.82 -6.09
N GLY A 90 5.90 1.71 -5.13
CA GLY A 90 5.67 3.11 -5.42
C GLY A 90 5.72 3.98 -4.20
N SER A 91 5.10 5.13 -4.32
CA SER A 91 4.99 6.12 -3.26
C SER A 91 3.65 6.84 -3.34
N ALA A 92 3.30 7.53 -2.28
CA ALA A 92 2.05 8.30 -2.26
C ALA A 92 2.26 9.61 -1.52
N LYS A 93 1.48 10.60 -1.86
CA LYS A 93 1.53 11.91 -1.26
C LYS A 93 0.12 12.30 -0.78
N TYR A 94 0.06 12.85 0.42
CA TYR A 94 -1.17 13.35 1.01
C TYR A 94 -1.20 14.87 0.94
N ALA A 95 -2.40 15.42 0.81
CA ALA A 95 -2.59 16.86 0.79
C ALA A 95 -2.23 17.46 2.16
N LEU A 96 -1.52 18.59 2.13
CA LEU A 96 -1.08 19.25 3.36
C LEU A 96 -2.23 19.85 4.17
N ASP A 97 -3.37 20.05 3.55
CA ASP A 97 -4.56 20.59 4.20
C ASP A 97 -5.38 19.53 4.94
N GLY A 98 -4.92 18.27 4.94
CA GLY A 98 -5.61 17.18 5.61
C GLY A 98 -6.78 16.60 4.84
N SER A 99 -6.99 16.99 3.59
CA SER A 99 -8.11 16.50 2.78
C SER A 99 -7.96 15.05 2.31
N GLY A 100 -6.79 14.46 2.49
CA GLY A 100 -6.55 13.05 2.21
C GLY A 100 -5.51 12.81 1.13
N LEU A 101 -5.61 11.67 0.49
CA LEU A 101 -4.65 11.21 -0.51
C LEU A 101 -4.74 12.06 -1.78
N GLU A 102 -3.61 12.61 -2.20
CA GLU A 102 -3.51 13.50 -3.35
C GLU A 102 -2.99 12.79 -4.59
N ARG A 103 -1.99 11.93 -4.42
CA ARG A 103 -1.33 11.30 -5.55
C ARG A 103 -0.72 9.95 -5.14
N VAL A 104 -0.78 8.99 -6.03
CA VAL A 104 -0.06 7.72 -5.90
C VAL A 104 0.79 7.54 -7.16
N ASP A 105 2.09 7.33 -6.97
CA ASP A 105 3.01 7.02 -8.04
C ASP A 105 3.40 5.54 -7.96
N PHE A 106 3.11 4.82 -9.04
CA PHE A 106 3.51 3.42 -9.18
C PHE A 106 4.80 3.37 -10.00
N LYS A 107 5.91 3.14 -9.32
CA LYS A 107 7.21 3.01 -9.98
C LYS A 107 7.29 1.73 -10.78
N LYS A 108 6.62 0.68 -10.30
CA LYS A 108 6.68 -0.63 -10.90
C LYS A 108 5.41 -1.40 -10.57
N VAL A 109 4.76 -1.92 -11.59
CA VAL A 109 3.68 -2.88 -11.45
C VAL A 109 4.00 -4.03 -12.39
N VAL A 110 4.32 -5.19 -11.84
CA VAL A 110 4.67 -6.38 -12.61
C VAL A 110 3.65 -7.46 -12.30
N TYR A 111 3.01 -7.96 -13.35
CA TYR A 111 2.07 -9.06 -13.26
C TYR A 111 2.31 -9.99 -14.45
N GLY A 112 2.83 -11.18 -14.17
CA GLY A 112 3.24 -12.09 -15.23
C GLY A 112 4.28 -11.45 -16.14
N ARG A 113 3.95 -11.27 -17.41
CA ARG A 113 4.84 -10.62 -18.39
C ARG A 113 4.57 -9.13 -18.55
N THR A 114 3.56 -8.62 -17.86
CA THR A 114 3.21 -7.20 -17.92
C THR A 114 4.07 -6.42 -16.94
N ASN A 115 4.67 -5.34 -17.41
CA ASN A 115 5.45 -4.43 -16.60
C ASN A 115 5.02 -3.01 -16.98
N MET A 116 4.50 -2.28 -15.99
CA MET A 116 4.03 -0.92 -16.23
C MET A 116 4.35 -0.01 -15.06
N SER A 117 4.26 1.28 -15.32
CA SER A 117 4.37 2.33 -14.32
C SER A 117 3.32 3.39 -14.60
N GLY A 118 3.03 4.22 -13.60
CA GLY A 118 2.04 5.26 -13.80
C GLY A 118 1.69 5.97 -12.52
N SER A 119 0.63 6.76 -12.57
CA SER A 119 0.19 7.57 -11.45
C SER A 119 -1.32 7.62 -11.37
N LEU A 120 -1.81 7.78 -10.15
CA LEU A 120 -3.19 8.17 -9.85
C LEU A 120 -3.15 9.55 -9.22
N ILE A 121 -3.95 10.47 -9.73
CA ILE A 121 -4.02 11.85 -9.22
C ILE A 121 -5.45 12.17 -8.84
N SER A 122 -5.65 12.66 -7.62
CA SER A 122 -6.94 13.09 -7.14
C SER A 122 -7.29 14.45 -7.73
N ARG A 123 -8.51 14.59 -8.20
CA ARG A 123 -9.03 15.87 -8.73
C ARG A 123 -9.95 16.54 -7.73
N SER A 124 -10.11 17.86 -7.89
CA SER A 124 -10.96 18.66 -7.00
C SER A 124 -12.44 18.26 -7.02
N ASP A 125 -12.89 17.60 -8.08
CA ASP A 125 -14.28 17.14 -8.21
C ASP A 125 -14.53 15.77 -7.56
N GLY A 126 -13.52 15.22 -6.88
CA GLY A 126 -13.62 13.91 -6.23
C GLY A 126 -13.32 12.73 -7.13
N THR A 127 -12.97 12.97 -8.39
CA THR A 127 -12.58 11.91 -9.30
C THR A 127 -11.07 11.69 -9.29
N TRP A 128 -10.65 10.54 -9.83
CA TRP A 128 -9.23 10.20 -9.96
C TRP A 128 -8.85 10.12 -11.43
N GLU A 129 -7.68 10.64 -11.73
CA GLU A 129 -7.09 10.53 -13.06
C GLU A 129 -5.96 9.52 -13.02
N ALA A 130 -6.00 8.52 -13.90
CA ALA A 130 -5.00 7.47 -13.98
C ALA A 130 -4.26 7.56 -15.32
N GLY A 131 -2.94 7.48 -15.26
CA GLY A 131 -2.11 7.40 -16.44
C GLY A 131 -1.06 6.32 -16.25
N PHE A 132 -1.10 5.29 -17.09
CA PHE A 132 -0.14 4.19 -17.03
C PHE A 132 0.52 3.97 -18.37
N GLN A 133 1.77 3.51 -18.32
CA GLN A 133 2.54 3.15 -19.51
C GLN A 133 3.30 1.86 -19.25
N GLY A 134 3.37 1.04 -20.26
CA GLY A 134 4.08 -0.23 -20.20
C GLY A 134 5.47 -0.19 -20.81
#